data_6a8fcca43b58c2c1d7ecb252fd320b26
#
_entry.id   6a8fcca43b58c2c1d7ecb252fd320b26
#
_cell.length_a   1.000
_cell.length_b   1.000
_cell.length_c   1.000
_cell.angle_alpha   90.00
_cell.angle_beta   90.00
_cell.angle_gamma   90.00
#
_symmetry.space_group_name_H-M   'P 1'
#
loop_
_entity.id
_entity.type
_entity.pdbx_description
1 polymer ?
#
loop_
_entity_poly.entity_id
_entity_poly.type
_entity_poly.pdbx_seq_one_letter_code
_entity_poly.pdbx_strand_id
1 'polypeptide(L)'
;LFEDINEVLNHITDSFANISNEIERISLNKNSLKLLKEKLDNDIKSLKEEFASIKRDIQDEALDPDSFVKYNSEYEKVKQEIGELTKKNNSRESLILDIKKYIRERNEILSSIFRKYEEEIKKINESQNELEIRIHFKGNKDKFKNDIKAKFRGTGLSEVKAIEISNKFSDFISIISDYILDDSKQLHTIVNEKIVSKIQDKIQENYKELIKEVCPDLVEIYYHNKLLEHHSIGQRASAL
;
A
#
# COMPACT_ATOMS: atom_id res chain seq x y z
N LEU A 1 28.32 11.25 -47.15
CA LEU A 1 28.69 9.92 -46.56
C LEU A 1 30.06 9.95 -45.87
N PHE A 2 31.14 10.49 -46.52
CA PHE A 2 32.46 10.59 -45.90
C PHE A 2 32.50 11.68 -44.80
N GLU A 3 31.82 12.80 -45.00
CA GLU A 3 31.68 13.86 -44.01
C GLU A 3 30.92 13.36 -42.80
N ASP A 4 29.82 12.65 -42.97
CA ASP A 4 28.99 12.09 -41.90
C ASP A 4 29.76 11.08 -41.08
N ILE A 5 30.62 10.25 -41.72
CA ILE A 5 31.50 9.28 -41.03
C ILE A 5 32.57 10.00 -40.20
N ASN A 6 33.16 11.07 -40.71
CA ASN A 6 34.14 11.85 -39.95
C ASN A 6 33.51 12.57 -38.77
N GLU A 7 32.29 13.08 -38.90
CA GLU A 7 31.55 13.67 -37.78
C GLU A 7 31.29 12.68 -36.67
N VAL A 8 30.84 11.46 -37.03
CA VAL A 8 30.65 10.37 -36.06
C VAL A 8 31.96 9.97 -35.39
N LEU A 9 33.06 9.88 -36.16
CA LEU A 9 34.38 9.55 -35.58
C LEU A 9 34.88 10.63 -34.64
N ASN A 10 34.66 11.90 -34.93
CA ASN A 10 35.00 13.00 -34.03
C ASN A 10 34.20 12.92 -32.72
N HIS A 11 32.86 12.71 -32.81
CA HIS A 11 32.03 12.53 -31.62
C HIS A 11 32.45 11.35 -30.76
N ILE A 12 32.87 10.24 -31.36
CA ILE A 12 33.39 9.09 -30.65
C ILE A 12 34.71 9.47 -29.95
N THR A 13 35.60 10.17 -30.63
CA THR A 13 36.88 10.60 -30.07
C THR A 13 36.69 11.55 -28.88
N ASP A 14 35.78 12.53 -29.01
CA ASP A 14 35.44 13.45 -27.93
C ASP A 14 34.82 12.72 -26.72
N SER A 15 34.00 11.73 -26.98
CA SER A 15 33.41 10.88 -25.93
C SER A 15 34.49 10.09 -25.17
N PHE A 16 35.45 9.53 -25.87
CA PHE A 16 36.56 8.84 -25.24
C PHE A 16 37.46 9.80 -24.43
N ALA A 17 37.72 11.01 -24.91
CA ALA A 17 38.44 12.03 -24.17
C ALA A 17 37.71 12.41 -22.87
N ASN A 18 36.40 12.60 -22.92
CA ASN A 18 35.57 12.90 -21.76
C ASN A 18 35.59 11.75 -20.74
N ILE A 19 35.46 10.49 -21.18
CA ILE A 19 35.56 9.31 -20.31
C ILE A 19 36.93 9.23 -19.64
N SER A 20 38.01 9.49 -20.38
CA SER A 20 39.39 9.51 -19.85
C SER A 20 39.54 10.56 -18.74
N ASN A 21 39.03 11.77 -18.96
CA ASN A 21 39.08 12.84 -17.97
C ASN A 21 38.26 12.49 -16.70
N GLU A 22 37.10 11.86 -16.85
CA GLU A 22 36.31 11.41 -15.70
C GLU A 22 36.99 10.28 -14.92
N ILE A 23 37.68 9.37 -15.59
CA ILE A 23 38.48 8.31 -14.93
C ILE A 23 39.62 8.95 -14.12
N GLU A 24 40.29 9.95 -14.65
CA GLU A 24 41.32 10.69 -13.92
C GLU A 24 40.76 11.41 -12.69
N ARG A 25 39.61 12.09 -12.82
CA ARG A 25 38.90 12.73 -11.69
C ARG A 25 38.51 11.71 -10.61
N ILE A 26 38.00 10.55 -11.00
CA ILE A 26 37.68 9.47 -10.07
C ILE A 26 38.93 8.97 -9.35
N SER A 27 40.05 8.84 -10.04
CA SER A 27 41.32 8.44 -9.44
C SER A 27 41.83 9.45 -8.42
N LEU A 28 41.76 10.75 -8.72
CA LEU A 28 42.10 11.84 -7.80
C LEU A 28 41.22 11.85 -6.57
N ASN A 29 39.91 11.70 -6.77
CA ASN A 29 38.92 11.62 -5.67
C ASN A 29 39.16 10.39 -4.77
N LYS A 30 39.50 9.24 -5.37
CA LYS A 30 39.87 8.03 -4.63
C LYS A 30 41.08 8.25 -3.75
N ASN A 31 42.11 8.92 -4.28
CA ASN A 31 43.33 9.25 -3.52
C ASN A 31 43.00 10.23 -2.37
N SER A 32 42.17 11.25 -2.63
CA SER A 32 41.73 12.19 -1.60
C SER A 32 40.94 11.49 -0.48
N LEU A 33 40.07 10.57 -0.83
CA LEU A 33 39.32 9.76 0.15
C LEU A 33 40.26 8.85 0.97
N LYS A 34 41.31 8.31 0.35
CA LYS A 34 42.29 7.49 1.07
C LYS A 34 43.04 8.34 2.10
N LEU A 35 43.49 9.54 1.73
CA LEU A 35 44.16 10.47 2.64
C LEU A 35 43.26 10.92 3.79
N LEU A 36 41.97 11.20 3.49
CA LEU A 36 40.98 11.53 4.53
C LEU A 36 40.74 10.37 5.50
N LYS A 37 40.71 9.15 5.00
CA LYS A 37 40.58 7.95 5.83
C LYS A 37 41.80 7.79 6.74
N GLU A 38 43.01 7.89 6.20
CA GLU A 38 44.25 7.80 6.98
C GLU A 38 44.31 8.90 8.07
N LYS A 39 43.88 10.12 7.75
CA LYS A 39 43.77 11.20 8.73
C LYS A 39 42.78 10.87 9.83
N LEU A 40 41.59 10.39 9.47
CA LEU A 40 40.54 9.99 10.43
C LEU A 40 41.05 8.86 11.34
N ASP A 41 41.71 7.85 10.77
CA ASP A 41 42.25 6.72 11.55
C ASP A 41 43.33 7.21 12.55
N ASN A 42 44.16 8.17 12.16
CA ASN A 42 45.17 8.80 13.04
C ASN A 42 44.49 9.64 14.14
N ASP A 43 43.49 10.44 13.82
CA ASP A 43 42.74 11.23 14.79
C ASP A 43 42.05 10.32 15.82
N ILE A 44 41.42 9.21 15.38
CA ILE A 44 40.83 8.20 16.25
C ILE A 44 41.88 7.55 17.16
N LYS A 45 43.09 7.27 16.64
CA LYS A 45 44.20 6.72 17.41
C LYS A 45 44.65 7.69 18.49
N SER A 46 44.86 8.97 18.12
CA SER A 46 45.22 10.02 19.05
C SER A 46 44.21 10.19 20.17
N LEU A 47 42.92 10.23 19.82
CA LEU A 47 41.81 10.29 20.81
C LEU A 47 41.81 9.10 21.76
N LYS A 48 42.06 7.88 21.25
CA LYS A 48 42.17 6.68 22.09
C LYS A 48 43.36 6.74 23.05
N GLU A 49 44.48 7.27 22.60
CA GLU A 49 45.71 7.45 23.45
C GLU A 49 45.46 8.50 24.52
N GLU A 50 44.83 9.63 24.18
CA GLU A 50 44.47 10.68 25.12
C GLU A 50 43.43 10.15 26.15
N PHE A 51 42.42 9.42 25.69
CA PHE A 51 41.47 8.80 26.55
C PHE A 51 42.11 7.77 27.50
N ALA A 52 43.06 6.98 27.03
CA ALA A 52 43.81 6.04 27.86
C ALA A 52 44.72 6.75 28.88
N SER A 53 45.19 7.98 28.58
CA SER A 53 45.88 8.82 29.54
C SER A 53 44.96 9.34 30.62
N ILE A 54 43.80 9.90 30.23
CA ILE A 54 42.78 10.39 31.15
C ILE A 54 42.28 9.23 32.06
N LYS A 55 42.12 8.02 31.52
CA LYS A 55 41.75 6.82 32.28
C LYS A 55 42.77 6.50 33.39
N ARG A 56 44.06 6.69 33.12
CA ARG A 56 45.12 6.48 34.11
C ARG A 56 45.16 7.55 35.20
N ASP A 57 44.74 8.75 34.85
CA ASP A 57 44.76 9.91 35.75
C ASP A 57 43.50 9.97 36.64
N ILE A 58 42.40 9.31 36.25
CA ILE A 58 41.18 9.20 37.07
C ILE A 58 41.30 7.95 37.95
N GLN A 59 41.75 8.15 39.19
CA GLN A 59 41.80 7.09 40.23
C GLN A 59 40.46 6.79 40.88
N ASP A 60 39.38 7.19 40.29
CA ASP A 60 38.04 7.00 40.86
C ASP A 60 37.42 5.67 40.35
N GLU A 61 37.34 4.66 41.21
CA GLU A 61 36.80 3.31 40.92
C GLU A 61 35.34 3.32 40.48
N ALA A 62 34.65 4.45 40.56
CA ALA A 62 33.21 4.57 40.24
C ALA A 62 32.91 4.81 38.73
N LEU A 63 33.92 5.21 37.94
CA LEU A 63 33.78 5.48 36.51
C LEU A 63 34.69 4.55 35.69
N ASP A 64 34.11 3.41 35.24
CA ASP A 64 34.78 2.57 34.24
C ASP A 64 34.67 3.20 32.85
N PRO A 65 35.79 3.75 32.31
CA PRO A 65 35.79 4.41 31.01
C PRO A 65 35.42 3.47 29.84
N ASP A 66 35.70 2.16 29.95
CA ASP A 66 35.38 1.19 28.92
C ASP A 66 33.86 0.96 28.86
N SER A 67 33.21 0.92 30.03
CA SER A 67 31.75 0.90 30.12
C SER A 67 31.12 2.17 29.53
N PHE A 68 31.71 3.35 29.78
CA PHE A 68 31.22 4.60 29.19
C PHE A 68 31.31 4.59 27.67
N VAL A 69 32.44 4.15 27.10
CA VAL A 69 32.62 4.03 25.64
C VAL A 69 31.58 3.06 25.05
N LYS A 70 31.39 1.93 25.72
CA LYS A 70 30.38 0.93 25.31
C LYS A 70 28.96 1.52 25.32
N TYR A 71 28.55 2.14 26.44
CA TYR A 71 27.22 2.75 26.54
C TYR A 71 27.04 3.91 25.56
N ASN A 72 28.05 4.73 25.33
CA ASN A 72 27.97 5.80 24.33
C ASN A 72 27.82 5.24 22.90
N SER A 73 28.53 4.15 22.58
CA SER A 73 28.37 3.46 21.30
C SER A 73 26.97 2.87 21.13
N GLU A 74 26.42 2.26 22.19
CA GLU A 74 25.05 1.73 22.19
C GLU A 74 24.01 2.87 22.08
N TYR A 75 24.21 3.98 22.78
CA TYR A 75 23.37 5.17 22.71
C TYR A 75 23.28 5.73 21.26
N GLU A 76 24.44 5.93 20.61
CA GLU A 76 24.45 6.44 19.24
C GLU A 76 23.80 5.47 18.24
N LYS A 77 23.95 4.15 18.41
CA LYS A 77 23.20 3.15 17.61
C LYS A 77 21.70 3.27 17.81
N VAL A 78 21.24 3.28 19.06
CA VAL A 78 19.80 3.42 19.37
C VAL A 78 19.25 4.73 18.85
N LYS A 79 19.99 5.82 18.98
CA LYS A 79 19.63 7.13 18.45
C LYS A 79 19.49 7.12 16.93
N GLN A 80 20.40 6.45 16.22
CA GLN A 80 20.31 6.26 14.77
C GLN A 80 19.08 5.43 14.40
N GLU A 81 18.82 4.32 15.09
CA GLU A 81 17.64 3.47 14.88
C GLU A 81 16.33 4.25 15.10
N ILE A 82 16.25 5.05 16.17
CA ILE A 82 15.12 5.95 16.42
C ILE A 82 14.92 6.92 15.24
N GLY A 83 16.01 7.51 14.74
CA GLY A 83 15.96 8.41 13.59
C GLY A 83 15.44 7.72 12.33
N GLU A 84 15.86 6.50 12.06
CA GLU A 84 15.36 5.71 10.92
C GLU A 84 13.90 5.30 11.09
N LEU A 85 13.51 4.85 12.29
CA LEU A 85 12.12 4.50 12.60
C LEU A 85 11.19 5.71 12.49
N THR A 86 11.64 6.87 12.96
CA THR A 86 10.89 8.13 12.83
C THR A 86 10.67 8.50 11.37
N LYS A 87 11.70 8.39 10.51
CA LYS A 87 11.56 8.62 9.07
C LYS A 87 10.58 7.64 8.43
N LYS A 88 10.67 6.35 8.79
CA LYS A 88 9.74 5.31 8.30
C LYS A 88 8.31 5.59 8.75
N ASN A 89 8.10 6.03 10.00
CA ASN A 89 6.77 6.37 10.52
C ASN A 89 6.17 7.57 9.79
N ASN A 90 6.94 8.63 9.57
CA ASN A 90 6.49 9.80 8.80
C ASN A 90 6.11 9.44 7.36
N SER A 91 6.91 8.55 6.72
CA SER A 91 6.59 8.04 5.38
C SER A 91 5.31 7.21 5.38
N ARG A 92 5.07 6.40 6.42
CA ARG A 92 3.83 5.62 6.59
C ARG A 92 2.61 6.52 6.71
N GLU A 93 2.68 7.59 7.49
CA GLU A 93 1.57 8.55 7.65
C GLU A 93 1.21 9.22 6.32
N SER A 94 2.21 9.65 5.55
CA SER A 94 1.99 10.20 4.20
C SER A 94 1.31 9.18 3.28
N LEU A 95 1.79 7.93 3.26
CA LEU A 95 1.18 6.87 2.45
C LEU A 95 -0.25 6.55 2.87
N ILE A 96 -0.57 6.61 4.16
CA ILE A 96 -1.94 6.43 4.66
C ILE A 96 -2.85 7.55 4.13
N LEU A 97 -2.39 8.80 4.12
CA LEU A 97 -3.16 9.91 3.57
C LEU A 97 -3.40 9.74 2.07
N ASP A 98 -2.39 9.32 1.32
CA ASP A 98 -2.52 9.04 -0.10
C ASP A 98 -3.51 7.89 -0.38
N ILE A 99 -3.43 6.80 0.37
CA ILE A 99 -4.38 5.68 0.29
C ILE A 99 -5.81 6.17 0.53
N LYS A 100 -6.05 6.95 1.60
CA LYS A 100 -7.37 7.52 1.90
C LYS A 100 -7.89 8.39 0.76
N LYS A 101 -7.01 9.20 0.17
CA LYS A 101 -7.34 10.05 -0.98
C LYS A 101 -7.76 9.21 -2.19
N TYR A 102 -6.96 8.23 -2.60
CA TYR A 102 -7.26 7.37 -3.75
C TYR A 102 -8.52 6.52 -3.57
N ILE A 103 -8.76 6.00 -2.36
CA ILE A 103 -10.01 5.28 -2.04
C ILE A 103 -11.23 6.20 -2.21
N ARG A 104 -11.14 7.45 -1.76
CA ARG A 104 -12.21 8.43 -1.92
C ARG A 104 -12.46 8.74 -3.39
N GLU A 105 -11.42 9.10 -4.13
CA GLU A 105 -11.52 9.40 -5.57
C GLU A 105 -12.12 8.23 -6.35
N ARG A 106 -11.70 6.99 -6.07
CA ARG A 106 -12.28 5.80 -6.67
C ARG A 106 -13.78 5.67 -6.36
N ASN A 107 -14.17 5.85 -5.11
CA ASN A 107 -15.57 5.75 -4.71
C ASN A 107 -16.42 6.86 -5.34
N GLU A 108 -15.89 8.06 -5.50
CA GLU A 108 -16.54 9.16 -6.21
C GLU A 108 -16.77 8.83 -7.69
N ILE A 109 -15.78 8.25 -8.36
CA ILE A 109 -15.90 7.79 -9.75
C ILE A 109 -17.00 6.72 -9.86
N LEU A 110 -16.99 5.69 -9.02
CA LEU A 110 -18.00 4.62 -9.05
C LEU A 110 -19.39 5.17 -8.76
N SER A 111 -19.52 6.06 -7.78
CA SER A 111 -20.79 6.72 -7.47
C SER A 111 -21.29 7.61 -8.62
N SER A 112 -20.38 8.29 -9.31
CA SER A 112 -20.73 9.10 -10.48
C SER A 112 -21.23 8.25 -11.65
N ILE A 113 -20.60 7.09 -11.88
CA ILE A 113 -21.04 6.12 -12.90
C ILE A 113 -22.45 5.60 -12.53
N PHE A 114 -22.65 5.20 -11.28
CA PHE A 114 -23.93 4.72 -10.80
C PHE A 114 -25.06 5.74 -10.98
N ARG A 115 -24.82 7.01 -10.65
CA ARG A 115 -25.80 8.10 -10.84
C ARG A 115 -26.24 8.25 -12.30
N LYS A 116 -25.33 8.06 -13.25
CA LYS A 116 -25.68 8.07 -14.68
C LYS A 116 -26.61 6.91 -15.02
N TYR A 117 -26.39 5.73 -14.48
CA TYR A 117 -27.31 4.60 -14.65
C TYR A 117 -28.67 4.87 -14.00
N GLU A 118 -28.72 5.45 -12.81
CA GLU A 118 -29.96 5.87 -12.16
C GLU A 118 -30.78 6.84 -13.03
N GLU A 119 -30.10 7.84 -13.62
CA GLU A 119 -30.74 8.82 -14.53
C GLU A 119 -31.33 8.14 -15.77
N GLU A 120 -30.61 7.20 -16.38
CA GLU A 120 -31.11 6.49 -17.56
C GLU A 120 -32.25 5.52 -17.19
N ILE A 121 -32.13 4.82 -16.09
CA ILE A 121 -33.21 3.93 -15.58
C ILE A 121 -34.48 4.74 -15.27
N LYS A 122 -34.33 5.94 -14.68
CA LYS A 122 -35.46 6.82 -14.44
C LYS A 122 -36.19 7.18 -15.73
N LYS A 123 -35.48 7.52 -16.80
CA LYS A 123 -36.08 7.80 -18.12
C LYS A 123 -36.83 6.57 -18.67
N ILE A 124 -36.23 5.37 -18.51
CA ILE A 124 -36.88 4.12 -18.93
C ILE A 124 -38.16 3.90 -18.15
N ASN A 125 -38.12 4.03 -16.83
CA ASN A 125 -39.28 3.87 -15.97
C ASN A 125 -40.42 4.88 -16.27
N GLU A 126 -40.04 6.13 -16.63
CA GLU A 126 -41.00 7.15 -17.04
C GLU A 126 -41.68 6.85 -18.39
N SER A 127 -41.01 6.08 -19.26
CA SER A 127 -41.53 5.69 -20.57
C SER A 127 -42.39 4.40 -20.55
N GLN A 128 -42.44 3.68 -19.41
CA GLN A 128 -43.10 2.40 -19.26
C GLN A 128 -44.06 2.42 -18.06
N ASN A 129 -45.21 1.79 -18.19
CA ASN A 129 -46.25 1.78 -17.15
C ASN A 129 -46.29 0.45 -16.37
N GLU A 130 -45.78 -0.63 -16.92
CA GLU A 130 -45.94 -1.98 -16.37
C GLU A 130 -44.70 -2.55 -15.74
N LEU A 131 -43.52 -2.11 -16.22
CA LEU A 131 -42.21 -2.52 -15.70
C LEU A 131 -41.59 -1.37 -14.92
N GLU A 132 -40.99 -1.70 -13.79
CA GLU A 132 -40.18 -0.79 -12.99
C GLU A 132 -38.79 -1.42 -12.78
N ILE A 133 -37.73 -0.71 -13.16
CA ILE A 133 -36.34 -1.12 -12.91
C ILE A 133 -35.86 -0.37 -11.69
N ARG A 134 -35.35 -1.10 -10.71
CA ARG A 134 -34.66 -0.54 -9.54
C ARG A 134 -33.19 -0.95 -9.54
N ILE A 135 -32.32 -0.03 -9.17
CA ILE A 135 -30.88 -0.29 -9.07
C ILE A 135 -30.39 0.11 -7.69
N HIS A 136 -29.51 -0.72 -7.12
CA HIS A 136 -28.91 -0.48 -5.80
C HIS A 136 -27.41 -0.50 -5.91
N PHE A 137 -26.77 0.61 -5.55
CA PHE A 137 -25.32 0.75 -5.59
C PHE A 137 -24.64 -0.30 -4.70
N LYS A 138 -23.74 -1.10 -5.29
CA LYS A 138 -23.06 -2.20 -4.60
C LYS A 138 -24.04 -3.12 -3.85
N GLY A 139 -25.24 -3.31 -4.42
CA GLY A 139 -26.36 -4.01 -3.76
C GLY A 139 -26.32 -5.52 -3.89
N ASN A 140 -25.52 -6.10 -4.82
CA ASN A 140 -25.49 -7.54 -5.02
C ASN A 140 -24.66 -8.24 -3.94
N LYS A 141 -25.23 -8.26 -2.72
CA LYS A 141 -24.57 -8.83 -1.53
C LYS A 141 -24.37 -10.33 -1.60
N ASP A 142 -25.25 -11.04 -2.32
CA ASP A 142 -25.12 -12.49 -2.52
C ASP A 142 -23.87 -12.81 -3.36
N LYS A 143 -23.67 -12.08 -4.44
CA LYS A 143 -22.44 -12.24 -5.23
C LYS A 143 -21.21 -11.84 -4.42
N PHE A 144 -21.25 -10.71 -3.74
CA PHE A 144 -20.13 -10.26 -2.91
C PHE A 144 -19.78 -11.26 -1.80
N LYS A 145 -20.79 -11.84 -1.13
CA LYS A 145 -20.60 -12.95 -0.17
C LYS A 145 -19.86 -14.14 -0.80
N ASN A 146 -20.29 -14.55 -2.00
CA ASN A 146 -19.64 -15.66 -2.70
C ASN A 146 -18.20 -15.35 -3.09
N ASP A 147 -17.93 -14.12 -3.52
CA ASP A 147 -16.59 -13.64 -3.83
C ASP A 147 -15.70 -13.60 -2.58
N ILE A 148 -16.23 -13.14 -1.43
CA ILE A 148 -15.55 -13.19 -0.11
C ILE A 148 -15.14 -14.63 0.22
N LYS A 149 -16.06 -15.60 0.08
CA LYS A 149 -15.77 -17.02 0.35
C LYS A 149 -14.71 -17.58 -0.58
N ALA A 150 -14.76 -17.21 -1.85
CA ALA A 150 -13.77 -17.66 -2.83
C ALA A 150 -12.38 -17.07 -2.55
N LYS A 151 -12.28 -15.76 -2.35
CA LYS A 151 -11.01 -15.05 -2.14
C LYS A 151 -10.38 -15.36 -0.77
N PHE A 152 -11.19 -15.56 0.27
CA PHE A 152 -10.72 -15.91 1.61
C PHE A 152 -10.83 -17.42 1.91
N ARG A 153 -10.81 -18.26 0.89
CA ARG A 153 -10.79 -19.72 1.05
C ARG A 153 -9.59 -20.17 1.88
N GLY A 154 -9.82 -21.09 2.81
CA GLY A 154 -8.78 -21.62 3.71
C GLY A 154 -8.57 -20.83 5.00
N THR A 155 -9.24 -19.69 5.18
CA THR A 155 -9.15 -18.92 6.44
C THR A 155 -9.96 -19.52 7.59
N GLY A 156 -10.91 -20.42 7.28
CA GLY A 156 -11.88 -20.95 8.25
C GLY A 156 -13.14 -20.10 8.36
N LEU A 157 -13.36 -19.18 7.41
CA LEU A 157 -14.56 -18.34 7.36
C LEU A 157 -15.81 -19.19 7.07
N SER A 158 -16.80 -19.16 7.98
CA SER A 158 -18.08 -19.84 7.81
C SER A 158 -19.01 -19.04 6.90
N GLU A 159 -20.07 -19.70 6.37
CA GLU A 159 -21.11 -19.07 5.56
C GLU A 159 -21.76 -17.88 6.29
N VAL A 160 -22.15 -18.10 7.55
CA VAL A 160 -22.79 -17.07 8.37
C VAL A 160 -21.88 -15.84 8.51
N LYS A 161 -20.59 -16.07 8.77
CA LYS A 161 -19.63 -14.96 8.92
C LYS A 161 -19.33 -14.27 7.59
N ALA A 162 -19.37 -14.97 6.47
CA ALA A 162 -19.27 -14.36 5.15
C ALA A 162 -20.46 -13.44 4.85
N ILE A 163 -21.69 -13.83 5.26
CA ILE A 163 -22.87 -12.98 5.18
C ILE A 163 -22.71 -11.72 6.05
N GLU A 164 -22.29 -11.88 7.31
CA GLU A 164 -22.06 -10.74 8.21
C GLU A 164 -21.02 -9.75 7.62
N ILE A 165 -19.92 -10.26 7.05
CA ILE A 165 -18.90 -9.43 6.39
C ILE A 165 -19.50 -8.73 5.17
N SER A 166 -20.24 -9.45 4.29
CA SER A 166 -20.83 -8.85 3.08
C SER A 166 -21.84 -7.74 3.40
N ASN A 167 -22.54 -7.85 4.53
CA ASN A 167 -23.47 -6.82 5.00
C ASN A 167 -22.76 -5.62 5.64
N LYS A 168 -21.65 -5.87 6.35
CA LYS A 168 -20.90 -4.82 7.04
C LYS A 168 -20.04 -3.99 6.11
N PHE A 169 -19.45 -4.62 5.10
CA PHE A 169 -18.53 -3.99 4.15
C PHE A 169 -19.20 -3.77 2.81
N SER A 170 -18.88 -2.66 2.15
CA SER A 170 -19.46 -2.31 0.84
C SER A 170 -18.80 -3.07 -0.32
N ASP A 171 -17.49 -3.33 -0.22
CA ASP A 171 -16.66 -4.03 -1.20
C ASP A 171 -15.33 -4.49 -0.58
N PHE A 172 -14.44 -5.11 -1.37
CA PHE A 172 -13.11 -5.52 -0.89
C PHE A 172 -12.23 -4.34 -0.45
N ILE A 173 -12.37 -3.17 -1.09
CA ILE A 173 -11.60 -1.99 -0.68
C ILE A 173 -11.99 -1.55 0.73
N SER A 174 -13.24 -1.67 1.12
CA SER A 174 -13.66 -1.34 2.48
C SER A 174 -13.07 -2.32 3.52
N ILE A 175 -12.91 -3.60 3.16
CA ILE A 175 -12.21 -4.60 4.00
C ILE A 175 -10.70 -4.28 4.08
N ILE A 176 -10.08 -3.95 2.95
CA ILE A 176 -8.67 -3.56 2.90
C ILE A 176 -8.42 -2.27 3.68
N SER A 177 -9.36 -1.31 3.60
CA SER A 177 -9.30 -0.06 4.37
C SER A 177 -9.35 -0.31 5.87
N ASP A 178 -10.26 -1.18 6.32
CA ASP A 178 -10.35 -1.57 7.73
C ASP A 178 -9.03 -2.19 8.22
N TYR A 179 -8.40 -3.03 7.39
CA TYR A 179 -7.09 -3.61 7.70
C TYR A 179 -5.97 -2.56 7.78
N ILE A 180 -5.84 -1.70 6.75
CA ILE A 180 -4.68 -0.78 6.65
C ILE A 180 -4.83 0.42 7.59
N LEU A 181 -6.05 0.94 7.75
CA LEU A 181 -6.30 2.21 8.43
C LEU A 181 -6.74 2.06 9.88
N ASP A 182 -7.41 0.96 10.21
CA ASP A 182 -8.09 0.75 11.48
C ASP A 182 -7.71 -0.57 12.16
N ASP A 183 -6.62 -1.22 11.70
CA ASP A 183 -6.11 -2.50 12.24
C ASP A 183 -7.19 -3.59 12.35
N SER A 184 -8.02 -3.69 11.31
CA SER A 184 -9.12 -4.67 11.20
C SER A 184 -10.17 -4.59 12.32
N LYS A 185 -10.40 -3.42 12.92
CA LYS A 185 -11.35 -3.26 14.04
C LYS A 185 -12.73 -3.78 13.72
N GLN A 186 -13.24 -3.50 12.52
CA GLN A 186 -14.57 -3.95 12.12
C GLN A 186 -14.61 -5.47 11.87
N LEU A 187 -13.56 -6.04 11.28
CA LEU A 187 -13.45 -7.50 11.11
C LEU A 187 -13.41 -8.22 12.46
N HIS A 188 -12.71 -7.69 13.46
CA HIS A 188 -12.67 -8.25 14.82
C HIS A 188 -14.03 -8.30 15.50
N THR A 189 -14.99 -7.44 15.12
CA THR A 189 -16.36 -7.53 15.65
C THR A 189 -17.15 -8.71 15.08
N ILE A 190 -16.72 -9.27 13.94
CA ILE A 190 -17.44 -10.32 13.23
C ILE A 190 -16.78 -11.69 13.43
N VAL A 191 -15.45 -11.75 13.33
CA VAL A 191 -14.70 -13.01 13.41
C VAL A 191 -13.59 -12.92 14.45
N ASN A 192 -13.12 -14.09 14.90
CA ASN A 192 -12.06 -14.15 15.90
C ASN A 192 -10.68 -13.81 15.33
N GLU A 193 -9.73 -13.49 16.21
CA GLU A 193 -8.34 -13.12 15.90
C GLU A 193 -7.67 -14.03 14.87
N LYS A 194 -7.81 -15.36 15.05
CA LYS A 194 -7.19 -16.35 14.16
C LYS A 194 -7.72 -16.26 12.72
N ILE A 195 -9.00 -15.96 12.54
CA ILE A 195 -9.60 -15.79 11.21
C ILE A 195 -9.18 -14.43 10.64
N VAL A 196 -9.15 -13.36 11.46
CA VAL A 196 -8.68 -12.03 11.03
C VAL A 196 -7.26 -12.12 10.51
N SER A 197 -6.33 -12.72 11.26
CA SER A 197 -4.93 -12.87 10.83
C SER A 197 -4.82 -13.58 9.48
N LYS A 198 -5.57 -14.66 9.26
CA LYS A 198 -5.57 -15.35 7.97
C LYS A 198 -6.20 -14.53 6.83
N ILE A 199 -7.21 -13.69 7.12
CA ILE A 199 -7.78 -12.77 6.14
C ILE A 199 -6.74 -11.70 5.78
N GLN A 200 -6.01 -11.17 6.76
CA GLN A 200 -4.92 -10.21 6.55
C GLN A 200 -3.82 -10.82 5.66
N ASP A 201 -3.41 -12.07 5.92
CA ASP A 201 -2.44 -12.79 5.08
C ASP A 201 -2.95 -12.88 3.63
N LYS A 202 -4.23 -13.24 3.43
CA LYS A 202 -4.85 -13.31 2.11
C LYS A 202 -4.95 -11.95 1.41
N ILE A 203 -5.18 -10.88 2.15
CA ILE A 203 -5.15 -9.52 1.63
C ILE A 203 -3.73 -9.17 1.16
N GLN A 204 -2.70 -9.46 1.96
CA GLN A 204 -1.31 -9.20 1.60
C GLN A 204 -0.87 -9.99 0.36
N GLU A 205 -1.25 -11.26 0.26
CA GLU A 205 -0.95 -12.10 -0.90
C GLU A 205 -1.61 -11.61 -2.20
N ASN A 206 -2.84 -11.11 -2.11
CA ASN A 206 -3.70 -10.89 -3.27
C ASN A 206 -4.21 -9.44 -3.42
N TYR A 207 -3.61 -8.46 -2.73
CA TYR A 207 -4.14 -7.09 -2.69
C TYR A 207 -4.36 -6.46 -4.08
N LYS A 208 -3.49 -6.78 -5.06
CA LYS A 208 -3.59 -6.24 -6.43
C LYS A 208 -4.85 -6.71 -7.16
N GLU A 209 -5.32 -7.90 -6.87
CA GLU A 209 -6.57 -8.43 -7.42
C GLU A 209 -7.77 -7.90 -6.65
N LEU A 210 -7.71 -7.95 -5.32
CA LEU A 210 -8.80 -7.52 -4.46
C LEU A 210 -9.17 -6.04 -4.65
N ILE A 211 -8.18 -5.16 -4.91
CA ILE A 211 -8.43 -3.74 -5.21
C ILE A 211 -9.25 -3.55 -6.49
N LYS A 212 -9.12 -4.44 -7.46
CA LYS A 212 -9.86 -4.36 -8.73
C LYS A 212 -11.30 -4.86 -8.61
N GLU A 213 -11.57 -5.73 -7.64
CA GLU A 213 -12.89 -6.29 -7.43
C GLU A 213 -13.86 -5.22 -6.90
N VAL A 214 -15.01 -5.15 -7.53
CA VAL A 214 -16.10 -4.25 -7.14
C VAL A 214 -17.30 -5.10 -6.77
N CYS A 215 -17.93 -4.80 -5.64
CA CYS A 215 -19.24 -5.38 -5.37
C CYS A 215 -20.23 -4.91 -6.46
N PRO A 216 -20.85 -5.80 -7.22
CA PRO A 216 -21.73 -5.40 -8.30
C PRO A 216 -22.97 -4.69 -7.78
N ASP A 217 -23.50 -3.80 -8.60
CA ASP A 217 -24.80 -3.21 -8.35
C ASP A 217 -25.89 -4.28 -8.48
N LEU A 218 -26.95 -4.15 -7.71
CA LEU A 218 -28.11 -5.01 -7.81
C LEU A 218 -29.15 -4.32 -8.72
N VAL A 219 -29.54 -4.99 -9.78
CA VAL A 219 -30.61 -4.56 -10.67
C VAL A 219 -31.79 -5.47 -10.43
N GLU A 220 -32.92 -4.90 -10.10
CA GLU A 220 -34.21 -5.60 -9.89
C GLU A 220 -35.23 -5.09 -10.89
N ILE A 221 -35.94 -6.00 -11.51
CA ILE A 221 -37.05 -5.68 -12.43
C ILE A 221 -38.37 -6.10 -11.77
N TYR A 222 -39.26 -5.16 -11.65
CA TYR A 222 -40.61 -5.37 -11.10
C TYR A 222 -41.62 -5.31 -12.21
N TYR A 223 -42.58 -6.21 -12.16
CA TYR A 223 -43.79 -6.23 -12.99
C TYR A 223 -45.01 -6.27 -12.07
N HIS A 224 -45.90 -5.28 -12.20
CA HIS A 224 -47.07 -5.12 -11.29
C HIS A 224 -46.66 -5.19 -9.80
N ASN A 225 -45.62 -4.45 -9.40
CA ASN A 225 -45.10 -4.36 -8.02
C ASN A 225 -44.53 -5.68 -7.44
N LYS A 226 -44.29 -6.68 -8.26
CA LYS A 226 -43.65 -7.94 -7.85
C LYS A 226 -42.40 -8.19 -8.68
N LEU A 227 -41.34 -8.68 -8.06
CA LEU A 227 -40.13 -9.05 -8.76
C LEU A 227 -40.44 -9.96 -9.96
N LEU A 228 -39.90 -9.61 -11.13
CA LEU A 228 -40.15 -10.33 -12.38
C LEU A 228 -39.74 -11.81 -12.29
N GLU A 229 -38.69 -12.12 -11.56
CA GLU A 229 -38.25 -13.51 -11.33
C GLU A 229 -39.24 -14.36 -10.55
N HIS A 230 -40.13 -13.74 -9.77
CA HIS A 230 -41.19 -14.44 -9.01
C HIS A 230 -42.47 -14.64 -9.80
N HIS A 231 -42.51 -14.24 -11.06
CA HIS A 231 -43.62 -14.48 -11.95
C HIS A 231 -43.48 -15.82 -12.71
N SER A 232 -44.60 -16.36 -13.16
CA SER A 232 -44.62 -17.55 -14.03
C SER A 232 -43.91 -17.28 -15.36
N ILE A 233 -43.42 -18.33 -16.03
CA ILE A 233 -42.73 -18.19 -17.33
C ILE A 233 -43.61 -17.44 -18.34
N GLY A 234 -44.93 -17.73 -18.39
CA GLY A 234 -45.87 -17.04 -19.26
C GLY A 234 -45.99 -15.55 -18.95
N GLN A 235 -46.09 -15.19 -17.66
CA GLN A 235 -46.17 -13.79 -17.23
C GLN A 235 -44.87 -13.04 -17.52
N ARG A 236 -43.70 -13.69 -17.34
CA ARG A 236 -42.40 -13.11 -17.71
C ARG A 236 -42.29 -12.85 -19.21
N ALA A 237 -42.76 -13.80 -20.03
CA ALA A 237 -42.75 -13.64 -21.49
C ALA A 237 -43.73 -12.53 -21.98
N SER A 238 -44.78 -12.25 -21.23
CA SER A 238 -45.73 -11.17 -21.56
C SER A 238 -45.24 -9.80 -21.08
N ALA A 239 -44.31 -9.75 -20.15
CA ALA A 239 -43.79 -8.52 -19.57
C ALA A 239 -42.57 -7.96 -20.35
N LEU A 240 -41.92 -8.78 -21.17
CA LEU A 240 -40.78 -8.44 -22.01
C LEU A 240 -41.22 -8.18 -23.45
#